data_eeff6ed0458c5248165f0a5300054de1
#
_entry.id   eeff6ed0458c5248165f0a5300054de1
#
_cell.length_a   1.000
_cell.length_b   1.000
_cell.length_c   1.000
_cell.angle_alpha   90.00
_cell.angle_beta   90.00
_cell.angle_gamma   90.00
#
_symmetry.space_group_name_H-M   'P 1'
#
loop_
_entity.id
_entity.type
_entity.pdbx_description
1 polymer ?
#
loop_
_entity_poly.entity_id
_entity_poly.type
_entity_poly.pdbx_seq_one_letter_code
_entity_poly.pdbx_strand_id
1 'polypeptide(L)'
;MKSVRQLGEDNLIGRICRDLPKLAHVLVGPGDDCAVVGAGEELTLLKADAVVAGVHFLHDEKSTRVGWKAVARVLSDFAAMGGEPGEVLITLALAPEVSVDWVDGLYRGMSSCLKQHGGVIVGGETISLPQGTPTMVSVAGKGRVARANLVTRGGGRPGDGIYVTGRLGGSIHGKHLDFTPRLREAAWLVSNGGVTAMMDLSDGLAKDLPRLARMSGVGFELNRDSLPCSEGSTLAQAIGDGEDYELLLTSGDDLKPAWDEKFPELEITRIGTLLEGAGDSIEGGWDHFHR
;
A
#
# COMPACT_ATOMS: atom_id res chain seq x y z
N MET A 1 13.76 5.16 29.75
CA MET A 1 12.90 5.59 28.60
C MET A 1 12.64 4.35 27.74
N LYS A 2 11.41 4.14 27.24
CA LYS A 2 11.16 3.05 26.30
C LYS A 2 11.75 3.39 24.93
N SER A 3 12.44 2.44 24.28
CA SER A 3 12.88 2.56 22.89
C SER A 3 11.71 2.34 21.91
N VAL A 4 11.88 2.72 20.64
CA VAL A 4 10.90 2.45 19.58
C VAL A 4 10.64 0.95 19.44
N ARG A 5 11.69 0.12 19.58
CA ARG A 5 11.55 -1.36 19.59
C ARG A 5 10.65 -1.87 20.72
N GLN A 6 10.73 -1.27 21.92
CA GLN A 6 9.89 -1.67 23.05
C GLN A 6 8.46 -1.16 22.95
N LEU A 7 8.22 -0.13 22.14
CA LEU A 7 6.90 0.45 21.94
C LEU A 7 6.12 -0.23 20.82
N GLY A 8 6.81 -0.65 19.75
CA GLY A 8 6.22 -1.15 18.51
C GLY A 8 5.70 -0.03 17.61
N GLU A 9 5.50 -0.37 16.34
CA GLU A 9 5.15 0.60 15.30
C GLU A 9 3.76 1.22 15.51
N ASP A 10 2.71 0.42 15.65
CA ASP A 10 1.33 0.91 15.80
C ASP A 10 1.16 1.81 17.03
N ASN A 11 1.81 1.45 18.15
CA ASN A 11 1.79 2.27 19.36
C ASN A 11 2.56 3.59 19.20
N LEU A 12 3.67 3.57 18.43
CA LEU A 12 4.43 4.78 18.11
C LEU A 12 3.58 5.71 17.25
N ILE A 13 2.99 5.21 16.19
CA ILE A 13 2.10 5.97 15.30
C ILE A 13 0.93 6.55 16.10
N GLY A 14 0.23 5.72 16.88
CA GLY A 14 -0.87 6.18 17.73
C GLY A 14 -0.47 7.27 18.72
N ARG A 15 0.78 7.24 19.23
CA ARG A 15 1.32 8.27 20.11
C ARG A 15 1.59 9.59 19.40
N ILE A 16 2.27 9.57 18.25
CA ILE A 16 2.62 10.80 17.50
C ILE A 16 1.40 11.44 16.85
N CYS A 17 0.39 10.65 16.47
CA CYS A 17 -0.83 11.17 15.82
C CYS A 17 -1.85 11.74 16.81
N ARG A 18 -1.74 11.42 18.10
CA ARG A 18 -2.73 11.81 19.13
C ARG A 18 -2.97 13.31 19.21
N ASP A 19 -1.90 14.09 19.18
CA ASP A 19 -1.91 15.51 19.43
C ASP A 19 -1.76 16.36 18.16
N LEU A 20 -1.89 15.71 16.99
CA LEU A 20 -1.85 16.45 15.72
C LEU A 20 -3.08 17.32 15.55
N PRO A 21 -2.92 18.57 15.09
CA PRO A 21 -4.05 19.48 14.88
C PRO A 21 -4.93 18.97 13.73
N LYS A 22 -6.24 19.12 13.89
CA LYS A 22 -7.22 18.82 12.85
C LYS A 22 -7.69 20.12 12.20
N LEU A 23 -7.61 20.19 10.88
CA LEU A 23 -8.09 21.32 10.09
C LEU A 23 -9.29 20.89 9.25
N ALA A 24 -10.26 21.78 9.04
CA ALA A 24 -11.52 21.46 8.38
C ALA A 24 -11.39 20.95 6.93
N HIS A 25 -10.29 21.30 6.24
CA HIS A 25 -10.03 20.83 4.88
C HIS A 25 -9.30 19.47 4.83
N VAL A 26 -8.92 18.90 5.96
CA VAL A 26 -8.36 17.54 6.07
C VAL A 26 -9.51 16.59 6.32
N LEU A 27 -9.94 15.88 5.29
CA LEU A 27 -11.07 14.96 5.35
C LEU A 27 -10.65 13.60 5.93
N VAL A 28 -9.47 13.12 5.53
CA VAL A 28 -8.85 11.89 6.07
C VAL A 28 -7.44 12.27 6.52
N GLY A 29 -7.16 12.07 7.79
CA GLY A 29 -5.84 12.29 8.40
C GLY A 29 -5.03 11.00 8.50
N PRO A 30 -4.06 10.93 9.45
CA PRO A 30 -3.26 9.72 9.64
C PRO A 30 -4.11 8.50 9.99
N GLY A 31 -3.79 7.35 9.39
CA GLY A 31 -4.44 6.06 9.65
C GLY A 31 -4.99 5.38 8.41
N ASP A 32 -5.06 6.07 7.28
CA ASP A 32 -5.42 5.52 5.97
C ASP A 32 -4.22 5.46 5.03
N ASP A 33 -4.38 4.94 3.81
CA ASP A 33 -3.30 4.81 2.83
C ASP A 33 -2.74 6.18 2.43
N CYS A 34 -3.62 7.17 2.23
CA CYS A 34 -3.24 8.55 2.02
C CYS A 34 -3.97 9.49 2.96
N ALA A 35 -3.38 10.66 3.23
CA ALA A 35 -4.17 11.79 3.72
C ALA A 35 -5.00 12.36 2.57
N VAL A 36 -6.24 12.79 2.89
CA VAL A 36 -7.16 13.40 1.92
C VAL A 36 -7.45 14.83 2.32
N VAL A 37 -7.16 15.77 1.44
CA VAL A 37 -7.39 17.18 1.65
C VAL A 37 -8.21 17.79 0.52
N GLY A 38 -9.00 18.81 0.86
CA GLY A 38 -9.82 19.55 -0.11
C GLY A 38 -11.24 19.81 0.37
N ALA A 39 -12.02 20.54 -0.42
CA ALA A 39 -13.39 20.92 -0.09
C ALA A 39 -14.38 20.76 -1.27
N GLY A 40 -13.88 20.56 -2.50
CA GLY A 40 -14.69 20.41 -3.72
C GLY A 40 -14.99 18.97 -4.09
N GLU A 41 -15.37 18.78 -5.36
CA GLU A 41 -15.63 17.46 -5.95
C GLU A 41 -14.35 16.71 -6.30
N GLU A 42 -13.26 17.39 -6.57
CA GLU A 42 -11.93 16.82 -6.71
C GLU A 42 -11.15 17.03 -5.42
N LEU A 43 -10.64 15.93 -4.87
CA LEU A 43 -9.86 15.90 -3.64
C LEU A 43 -8.40 15.56 -3.95
N THR A 44 -7.51 16.04 -3.09
CA THR A 44 -6.08 15.76 -3.17
C THR A 44 -5.73 14.63 -2.22
N LEU A 45 -5.03 13.63 -2.73
CA LEU A 45 -4.36 12.58 -1.97
C LEU A 45 -2.91 12.97 -1.72
N LEU A 46 -2.44 12.79 -0.49
CA LEU A 46 -1.05 13.04 -0.09
C LEU A 46 -0.48 11.79 0.57
N LYS A 47 0.65 11.33 0.06
CA LYS A 47 1.38 10.17 0.59
C LYS A 47 2.88 10.41 0.59
N ALA A 48 3.56 9.81 1.55
CA ALA A 48 5.02 9.72 1.54
C ALA A 48 5.44 8.32 1.99
N ASP A 49 6.29 7.68 1.21
CA ASP A 49 6.91 6.40 1.51
C ASP A 49 8.42 6.44 1.31
N ALA A 50 9.12 5.51 1.95
CA ALA A 50 10.55 5.38 1.78
C ALA A 50 10.97 3.91 1.59
N VAL A 51 12.01 3.70 0.79
CA VAL A 51 12.71 2.43 0.68
C VAL A 51 14.16 2.59 1.15
N VAL A 52 14.64 1.60 1.90
CA VAL A 52 15.96 1.62 2.53
C VAL A 52 16.70 0.34 2.15
N ALA A 53 17.97 0.48 1.74
CA ALA A 53 18.85 -0.64 1.45
C ALA A 53 19.03 -1.56 2.67
N GLY A 54 19.00 -2.86 2.48
CA GLY A 54 19.05 -3.87 3.55
C GLY A 54 17.75 -4.03 4.34
N VAL A 55 16.69 -3.27 3.97
CA VAL A 55 15.34 -3.39 4.53
C VAL A 55 14.33 -3.72 3.46
N HIS A 56 14.22 -2.89 2.44
CA HIS A 56 13.22 -2.99 1.38
C HIS A 56 13.81 -3.50 0.04
N PHE A 57 15.12 -3.51 -0.08
CA PHE A 57 15.87 -4.05 -1.22
C PHE A 57 17.29 -4.43 -0.79
N LEU A 58 17.90 -5.36 -1.51
CA LEU A 58 19.28 -5.79 -1.25
C LEU A 58 20.28 -4.74 -1.77
N HIS A 59 21.48 -4.68 -1.16
CA HIS A 59 22.50 -3.68 -1.53
C HIS A 59 22.99 -3.82 -2.99
N ASP A 60 22.93 -5.02 -3.56
CA ASP A 60 23.32 -5.37 -4.92
C ASP A 60 22.15 -5.38 -5.92
N GLU A 61 20.95 -4.95 -5.48
CA GLU A 61 19.76 -4.93 -6.32
C GLU A 61 19.92 -3.91 -7.47
N LYS A 62 19.34 -4.24 -8.63
CA LYS A 62 19.33 -3.37 -9.80
C LYS A 62 18.60 -2.07 -9.47
N SER A 63 19.29 -0.95 -9.61
CA SER A 63 18.72 0.37 -9.28
C SER A 63 17.44 0.71 -10.04
N THR A 64 17.27 0.19 -11.27
CA THR A 64 16.02 0.36 -12.03
C THR A 64 14.81 -0.29 -11.34
N ARG A 65 14.99 -1.47 -10.73
CA ARG A 65 13.93 -2.13 -9.97
C ARG A 65 13.64 -1.40 -8.66
N VAL A 66 14.70 -0.93 -7.98
CA VAL A 66 14.58 -0.10 -6.78
C VAL A 66 13.78 1.18 -7.08
N GLY A 67 14.09 1.84 -8.20
CA GLY A 67 13.38 3.04 -8.64
C GLY A 67 11.91 2.77 -8.98
N TRP A 68 11.63 1.66 -9.67
CA TRP A 68 10.26 1.20 -9.91
C TRP A 68 9.52 1.02 -8.60
N LYS A 69 10.03 0.20 -7.68
CA LYS A 69 9.43 -0.08 -6.38
C LYS A 69 9.15 1.20 -5.58
N ALA A 70 10.14 2.11 -5.52
CA ALA A 70 10.01 3.33 -4.70
C ALA A 70 8.80 4.17 -5.11
N VAL A 71 8.52 4.29 -6.39
CA VAL A 71 7.35 5.02 -6.93
C VAL A 71 6.10 4.16 -6.85
N ALA A 72 6.18 2.89 -7.28
CA ALA A 72 5.03 1.99 -7.36
C ALA A 72 4.29 1.84 -6.01
N ARG A 73 5.01 1.89 -4.88
CA ARG A 73 4.41 1.88 -3.53
C ARG A 73 3.45 3.05 -3.32
N VAL A 74 3.90 4.27 -3.62
CA VAL A 74 3.05 5.48 -3.51
C VAL A 74 1.85 5.40 -4.46
N LEU A 75 2.05 4.84 -5.67
CA LEU A 75 0.95 4.64 -6.61
C LEU A 75 -0.05 3.56 -6.14
N SER A 76 0.42 2.56 -5.40
CA SER A 76 -0.42 1.54 -4.75
C SER A 76 -1.36 2.17 -3.72
N ASP A 77 -0.84 3.09 -2.89
CA ASP A 77 -1.66 3.84 -1.93
C ASP A 77 -2.72 4.72 -2.61
N PHE A 78 -2.36 5.37 -3.74
CA PHE A 78 -3.36 6.11 -4.50
C PHE A 78 -4.45 5.20 -5.07
N ALA A 79 -4.06 4.02 -5.61
CA ALA A 79 -5.01 3.02 -6.08
C ALA A 79 -5.94 2.55 -4.94
N ALA A 80 -5.39 2.26 -3.76
CA ALA A 80 -6.14 1.82 -2.58
C ALA A 80 -7.25 2.80 -2.16
N MET A 81 -7.13 4.07 -2.52
CA MET A 81 -8.14 5.10 -2.25
C MET A 81 -8.94 5.54 -3.49
N GLY A 82 -8.88 4.77 -4.58
CA GLY A 82 -9.61 5.06 -5.83
C GLY A 82 -9.07 6.25 -6.60
N GLY A 83 -7.81 6.63 -6.34
CA GLY A 83 -7.19 7.84 -6.87
C GLY A 83 -6.32 7.62 -8.10
N GLU A 84 -5.93 8.75 -8.69
CA GLU A 84 -5.02 8.84 -9.83
C GLU A 84 -3.70 9.52 -9.41
N PRO A 85 -2.56 9.06 -9.94
CA PRO A 85 -1.26 9.70 -9.71
C PRO A 85 -1.16 11.12 -10.26
N GLY A 86 -0.38 11.94 -9.58
CA GLY A 86 -0.05 13.31 -10.01
C GLY A 86 1.45 13.58 -9.90
N GLU A 87 1.82 14.59 -9.13
CA GLU A 87 3.19 15.04 -8.96
C GLU A 87 3.89 14.27 -7.83
N VAL A 88 5.18 13.94 -8.03
CA VAL A 88 6.01 13.31 -7.01
C VAL A 88 7.30 14.09 -6.78
N LEU A 89 7.74 14.11 -5.53
CA LEU A 89 9.01 14.65 -5.06
C LEU A 89 9.90 13.50 -4.56
N ILE A 90 11.16 13.50 -4.93
CA ILE A 90 12.11 12.43 -4.59
C ILE A 90 13.16 12.97 -3.63
N THR A 91 13.27 12.38 -2.44
CA THR A 91 14.39 12.64 -1.54
C THR A 91 15.37 11.47 -1.60
N LEU A 92 16.62 11.76 -1.98
CA LEU A 92 17.73 10.81 -1.97
C LEU A 92 18.63 11.06 -0.79
N ALA A 93 18.84 10.07 0.06
CA ALA A 93 19.84 10.09 1.10
C ALA A 93 20.92 9.05 0.75
N LEU A 94 22.10 9.53 0.33
CA LEU A 94 23.15 8.75 -0.31
C LEU A 94 24.46 8.86 0.44
N ALA A 95 25.16 7.74 0.66
CA ALA A 95 26.54 7.74 1.05
C ALA A 95 27.45 8.13 -0.15
N PRO A 96 28.62 8.76 0.06
CA PRO A 96 29.43 9.33 -1.01
C PRO A 96 29.99 8.28 -1.99
N GLU A 97 30.03 7.01 -1.61
CA GLU A 97 30.47 5.89 -2.46
C GLU A 97 29.41 5.37 -3.43
N VAL A 98 28.16 5.81 -3.33
CA VAL A 98 27.10 5.41 -4.28
C VAL A 98 27.43 5.95 -5.67
N SER A 99 27.47 5.07 -6.68
CA SER A 99 27.84 5.47 -8.03
C SER A 99 26.76 6.31 -8.72
N VAL A 100 27.18 7.23 -9.57
CA VAL A 100 26.26 8.03 -10.40
C VAL A 100 25.42 7.12 -11.31
N ASP A 101 26.01 6.06 -11.86
CA ASP A 101 25.30 5.10 -12.72
C ASP A 101 24.15 4.41 -11.98
N TRP A 102 24.33 4.15 -10.67
CA TRP A 102 23.26 3.60 -9.84
C TRP A 102 22.11 4.60 -9.71
N VAL A 103 22.41 5.89 -9.47
CA VAL A 103 21.41 6.96 -9.37
C VAL A 103 20.68 7.14 -10.70
N ASP A 104 21.41 7.15 -11.83
CA ASP A 104 20.80 7.22 -13.16
C ASP A 104 19.87 6.04 -13.43
N GLY A 105 20.27 4.83 -13.01
CA GLY A 105 19.43 3.64 -13.08
C GLY A 105 18.16 3.76 -12.25
N LEU A 106 18.28 4.29 -11.01
CA LEU A 106 17.16 4.56 -10.12
C LEU A 106 16.12 5.47 -10.79
N TYR A 107 16.56 6.62 -11.33
CA TYR A 107 15.65 7.55 -12.03
C TYR A 107 15.04 6.97 -13.30
N ARG A 108 15.77 6.11 -14.03
CA ARG A 108 15.17 5.36 -15.17
C ARG A 108 14.04 4.47 -14.73
N GLY A 109 14.20 3.76 -13.60
CA GLY A 109 13.14 2.91 -13.02
C GLY A 109 11.91 3.71 -12.58
N MET A 110 12.12 4.80 -11.84
CA MET A 110 11.05 5.72 -11.44
C MET A 110 10.30 6.29 -12.65
N SER A 111 11.02 6.79 -13.63
CA SER A 111 10.44 7.36 -14.85
C SER A 111 9.66 6.34 -15.67
N SER A 112 10.13 5.09 -15.69
CA SER A 112 9.42 3.98 -16.36
C SER A 112 8.08 3.69 -15.68
N CYS A 113 8.06 3.63 -14.35
CA CYS A 113 6.85 3.43 -13.56
C CYS A 113 5.83 4.55 -13.81
N LEU A 114 6.26 5.81 -13.69
CA LEU A 114 5.39 6.97 -13.91
C LEU A 114 4.90 7.07 -15.35
N LYS A 115 5.74 6.74 -16.34
CA LYS A 115 5.32 6.71 -17.74
C LYS A 115 4.22 5.68 -18.00
N GLN A 116 4.28 4.54 -17.33
CA GLN A 116 3.30 3.46 -17.49
C GLN A 116 1.99 3.75 -16.76
N HIS A 117 2.07 4.34 -15.56
CA HIS A 117 0.95 4.45 -14.64
C HIS A 117 0.42 5.87 -14.44
N GLY A 118 1.10 6.86 -14.98
CA GLY A 118 0.79 8.26 -14.77
C GLY A 118 1.63 8.92 -13.68
N GLY A 119 1.62 10.24 -13.68
CA GLY A 119 2.39 11.06 -12.75
C GLY A 119 3.71 11.58 -13.34
N VAL A 120 4.37 12.48 -12.59
CA VAL A 120 5.61 13.14 -13.03
C VAL A 120 6.47 13.53 -11.84
N ILE A 121 7.81 13.38 -11.95
CA ILE A 121 8.75 13.91 -10.97
C ILE A 121 8.87 15.42 -11.19
N VAL A 122 8.60 16.20 -10.15
CA VAL A 122 8.62 17.68 -10.22
C VAL A 122 9.71 18.30 -9.36
N GLY A 123 10.46 17.52 -8.61
CA GLY A 123 11.56 18.01 -7.76
C GLY A 123 11.96 17.01 -6.69
N GLY A 124 12.67 17.50 -5.70
CA GLY A 124 13.13 16.68 -4.58
C GLY A 124 14.31 17.28 -3.85
N GLU A 125 15.01 16.42 -3.09
CA GLU A 125 16.15 16.78 -2.24
C GLU A 125 17.24 15.72 -2.37
N THR A 126 18.50 16.10 -2.22
CA THR A 126 19.63 15.17 -2.13
C THR A 126 20.41 15.44 -0.85
N ILE A 127 20.54 14.42 0.00
CA ILE A 127 21.20 14.50 1.31
C ILE A 127 22.40 13.57 1.30
N SER A 128 23.56 14.07 1.73
CA SER A 128 24.74 13.24 1.96
C SER A 128 24.65 12.53 3.30
N LEU A 129 24.89 11.22 3.28
CA LEU A 129 25.02 10.40 4.48
C LEU A 129 26.49 10.10 4.78
N PRO A 130 26.85 9.71 6.03
CA PRO A 130 28.17 9.16 6.32
C PRO A 130 28.47 7.93 5.46
N GLN A 131 29.76 7.71 5.16
CA GLN A 131 30.22 6.54 4.42
C GLN A 131 29.74 5.23 5.09
N GLY A 132 29.34 4.24 4.29
CA GLY A 132 28.83 2.96 4.75
C GLY A 132 27.39 2.98 5.26
N THR A 133 26.71 4.13 5.23
CA THR A 133 25.28 4.22 5.61
C THR A 133 24.41 3.69 4.48
N PRO A 134 23.37 2.87 4.79
CA PRO A 134 22.42 2.40 3.78
C PRO A 134 21.73 3.55 3.03
N THR A 135 21.64 3.41 1.72
CA THR A 135 20.86 4.32 0.87
C THR A 135 19.40 4.32 1.26
N MET A 136 18.80 5.52 1.35
CA MET A 136 17.36 5.70 1.50
C MET A 136 16.83 6.56 0.34
N VAL A 137 15.70 6.13 -0.20
CA VAL A 137 14.92 6.86 -1.21
C VAL A 137 13.54 7.08 -0.63
N SER A 138 13.13 8.34 -0.49
CA SER A 138 11.77 8.69 -0.09
C SER A 138 11.04 9.36 -1.26
N VAL A 139 9.80 8.96 -1.47
CA VAL A 139 8.90 9.51 -2.48
C VAL A 139 7.72 10.14 -1.78
N ALA A 140 7.54 11.44 -1.94
CA ALA A 140 6.32 12.13 -1.53
C ALA A 140 5.48 12.38 -2.77
N GLY A 141 4.23 11.92 -2.76
CA GLY A 141 3.32 12.00 -3.89
C GLY A 141 2.06 12.80 -3.59
N LYS A 142 1.59 13.50 -4.61
CA LYS A 142 0.28 14.10 -4.67
C LYS A 142 -0.52 13.37 -5.75
N GLY A 143 -1.65 12.80 -5.35
CA GLY A 143 -2.65 12.24 -6.25
C GLY A 143 -3.94 13.06 -6.22
N ARG A 144 -4.91 12.65 -7.00
CA ARG A 144 -6.26 13.22 -7.02
C ARG A 144 -7.30 12.11 -7.03
N VAL A 145 -8.47 12.40 -6.48
CA VAL A 145 -9.63 11.49 -6.51
C VAL A 145 -10.91 12.29 -6.58
N ALA A 146 -11.86 11.87 -7.42
CA ALA A 146 -13.21 12.41 -7.35
C ALA A 146 -13.83 12.02 -5.99
N ARG A 147 -14.51 12.96 -5.34
CA ARG A 147 -15.15 12.71 -4.03
C ARG A 147 -16.06 11.48 -4.05
N ALA A 148 -16.77 11.27 -5.15
CA ALA A 148 -17.68 10.14 -5.33
C ALA A 148 -16.94 8.77 -5.43
N ASN A 149 -15.66 8.79 -5.81
CA ASN A 149 -14.82 7.60 -5.98
C ASN A 149 -13.88 7.35 -4.80
N LEU A 150 -13.87 8.27 -3.81
CA LEU A 150 -13.01 8.11 -2.65
C LEU A 150 -13.48 6.91 -1.83
N VAL A 151 -12.60 5.95 -1.66
CA VAL A 151 -12.74 4.81 -0.75
C VAL A 151 -11.66 4.90 0.32
N THR A 152 -11.96 4.46 1.53
CA THR A 152 -11.04 4.45 2.67
C THR A 152 -11.00 3.04 3.28
N ARG A 153 -10.10 2.83 4.23
CA ARG A 153 -10.07 1.59 5.03
C ARG A 153 -11.31 1.40 5.90
N GLY A 154 -12.05 2.48 6.19
CA GLY A 154 -13.28 2.47 6.97
C GLY A 154 -14.51 2.63 6.08
N GLY A 155 -15.54 1.82 6.32
CA GLY A 155 -16.79 1.85 5.53
C GLY A 155 -17.34 0.46 5.24
N GLY A 156 -16.57 -0.58 5.52
CA GLY A 156 -17.03 -1.97 5.45
C GLY A 156 -18.18 -2.25 6.43
N ARG A 157 -19.11 -3.09 6.03
CA ARG A 157 -20.35 -3.38 6.75
C ARG A 157 -20.45 -4.87 7.07
N PRO A 158 -21.09 -5.25 8.19
CA PRO A 158 -21.40 -6.65 8.43
C PRO A 158 -22.15 -7.28 7.24
N GLY A 159 -21.70 -8.46 6.79
CA GLY A 159 -22.22 -9.15 5.61
C GLY A 159 -21.45 -8.89 4.32
N ASP A 160 -20.65 -7.83 4.24
CA ASP A 160 -19.81 -7.60 3.07
C ASP A 160 -18.82 -8.75 2.88
N GLY A 161 -18.64 -9.19 1.64
CA GLY A 161 -17.56 -10.09 1.24
C GLY A 161 -16.21 -9.38 1.33
N ILE A 162 -15.20 -10.10 1.80
CA ILE A 162 -13.80 -9.66 1.81
C ILE A 162 -13.12 -10.25 0.58
N TYR A 163 -12.46 -9.41 -0.20
CA TYR A 163 -11.81 -9.80 -1.46
C TYR A 163 -10.36 -9.37 -1.50
N VAL A 164 -9.54 -10.13 -2.21
CA VAL A 164 -8.17 -9.75 -2.59
C VAL A 164 -7.99 -9.89 -4.09
N THR A 165 -7.20 -9.00 -4.68
CA THR A 165 -6.74 -9.14 -6.07
C THR A 165 -5.47 -9.98 -6.13
N GLY A 166 -5.25 -10.67 -7.24
CA GLY A 166 -4.02 -11.43 -7.51
C GLY A 166 -3.75 -12.54 -6.51
N ARG A 167 -2.46 -12.79 -6.25
CA ARG A 167 -1.97 -13.86 -5.38
C ARG A 167 -1.04 -13.33 -4.32
N LEU A 168 -1.08 -13.94 -3.13
CA LEU A 168 -0.41 -13.48 -1.92
C LEU A 168 0.77 -14.37 -1.53
N GLY A 169 1.74 -13.78 -0.85
CA GLY A 169 2.91 -14.44 -0.28
C GLY A 169 4.05 -14.66 -1.27
N GLY A 170 5.26 -14.85 -0.73
CA GLY A 170 6.46 -15.07 -1.52
C GLY A 170 6.95 -13.84 -2.28
N SER A 171 6.43 -12.66 -2.04
CA SER A 171 6.78 -11.40 -2.71
C SER A 171 8.27 -11.09 -2.67
N ILE A 172 8.95 -11.47 -1.59
CA ILE A 172 10.39 -11.31 -1.39
C ILE A 172 11.24 -12.00 -2.49
N HIS A 173 10.69 -12.99 -3.19
CA HIS A 173 11.38 -13.68 -4.29
C HIS A 173 11.38 -12.89 -5.61
N GLY A 174 10.96 -11.62 -5.57
CA GLY A 174 11.11 -10.68 -6.67
C GLY A 174 9.88 -9.85 -6.98
N LYS A 175 8.66 -10.35 -6.77
CA LYS A 175 7.41 -9.62 -7.02
C LYS A 175 7.41 -8.24 -6.37
N HIS A 176 7.90 -8.13 -5.14
CA HIS A 176 7.95 -6.88 -4.38
C HIS A 176 8.75 -5.75 -5.04
N LEU A 177 9.61 -6.06 -6.00
CA LEU A 177 10.42 -5.08 -6.74
C LEU A 177 9.80 -4.66 -8.08
N ASP A 178 8.96 -5.55 -8.66
CA ASP A 178 8.44 -5.40 -10.02
C ASP A 178 6.90 -5.41 -10.07
N PHE A 179 6.22 -5.30 -8.93
CA PHE A 179 4.77 -5.32 -8.89
C PHE A 179 4.14 -4.18 -9.71
N THR A 180 2.94 -4.41 -10.17
CA THR A 180 2.14 -3.42 -10.89
C THR A 180 1.10 -2.84 -9.95
N PRO A 181 1.13 -1.51 -9.65
CA PRO A 181 0.09 -0.86 -8.86
C PRO A 181 -1.28 -1.05 -9.51
N ARG A 182 -2.28 -1.41 -8.72
CA ARG A 182 -3.63 -1.79 -9.16
C ARG A 182 -4.54 -0.59 -9.48
N LEU A 183 -3.99 0.43 -10.16
CA LEU A 183 -4.71 1.68 -10.47
C LEU A 183 -5.91 1.48 -11.39
N ARG A 184 -5.77 0.68 -12.46
CA ARG A 184 -6.85 0.39 -13.41
C ARG A 184 -7.98 -0.40 -12.75
N GLU A 185 -7.58 -1.36 -11.94
CA GLU A 185 -8.45 -2.24 -11.19
C GLU A 185 -9.23 -1.44 -10.13
N ALA A 186 -8.54 -0.62 -9.36
CA ALA A 186 -9.17 0.26 -8.36
C ALA A 186 -10.16 1.24 -9.01
N ALA A 187 -9.78 1.90 -10.10
CA ALA A 187 -10.67 2.82 -10.82
C ALA A 187 -11.95 2.12 -11.31
N TRP A 188 -11.85 0.88 -11.76
CA TRP A 188 -13.02 0.08 -12.15
C TRP A 188 -13.86 -0.31 -10.91
N LEU A 189 -13.22 -0.76 -9.84
CA LEU A 189 -13.89 -1.18 -8.60
C LEU A 189 -14.72 -0.05 -8.00
N VAL A 190 -14.16 1.16 -7.86
CA VAL A 190 -14.89 2.29 -7.28
C VAL A 190 -16.03 2.79 -8.15
N SER A 191 -15.96 2.54 -9.46
CA SER A 191 -17.01 2.95 -10.42
C SER A 191 -18.10 1.90 -10.61
N ASN A 192 -17.85 0.62 -10.36
CA ASN A 192 -18.72 -0.49 -10.75
C ASN A 192 -18.93 -1.54 -9.65
N GLY A 193 -18.06 -1.61 -8.64
CA GLY A 193 -17.98 -2.75 -7.74
C GLY A 193 -18.69 -2.59 -6.41
N GLY A 194 -19.37 -1.49 -6.13
CA GLY A 194 -20.02 -1.29 -4.82
C GLY A 194 -19.07 -1.44 -3.62
N VAL A 195 -17.80 -1.05 -3.80
CA VAL A 195 -16.74 -1.19 -2.78
C VAL A 195 -17.07 -0.32 -1.58
N THR A 196 -17.02 -0.91 -0.40
CA THR A 196 -17.36 -0.24 0.87
C THR A 196 -16.12 0.17 1.65
N ALA A 197 -15.04 -0.62 1.60
CA ALA A 197 -13.72 -0.29 2.13
C ALA A 197 -12.63 -0.89 1.25
N MET A 198 -11.45 -0.26 1.20
CA MET A 198 -10.31 -0.72 0.41
C MET A 198 -9.00 -0.23 1.02
N MET A 199 -7.95 -1.01 0.84
CA MET A 199 -6.55 -0.68 1.12
C MET A 199 -5.63 -1.57 0.26
N ASP A 200 -4.35 -1.27 0.21
CA ASP A 200 -3.37 -2.20 -0.35
C ASP A 200 -2.78 -3.13 0.72
N LEU A 201 -2.22 -4.26 0.28
CA LEU A 201 -1.54 -5.24 1.15
C LEU A 201 -0.04 -4.95 1.16
N SER A 202 0.41 -4.18 2.14
CA SER A 202 1.81 -3.77 2.32
C SER A 202 2.52 -4.50 3.47
N ASP A 203 1.84 -4.72 4.59
CA ASP A 203 2.40 -5.38 5.78
C ASP A 203 1.98 -6.85 5.91
N GLY A 204 1.19 -7.33 4.95
CA GLY A 204 0.64 -8.68 4.90
C GLY A 204 -0.76 -8.78 5.47
N LEU A 205 -1.52 -9.77 4.98
CA LEU A 205 -2.93 -9.94 5.30
C LEU A 205 -3.20 -9.99 6.82
N ALA A 206 -2.26 -10.58 7.59
CA ALA A 206 -2.38 -10.69 9.05
C ALA A 206 -2.41 -9.34 9.78
N LYS A 207 -1.85 -8.28 9.19
CA LYS A 207 -1.92 -6.92 9.74
C LYS A 207 -2.99 -6.07 9.07
N ASP A 208 -3.10 -6.17 7.76
CA ASP A 208 -3.89 -5.25 6.96
C ASP A 208 -5.38 -5.55 7.07
N LEU A 209 -5.81 -6.82 7.07
CA LEU A 209 -7.21 -7.17 7.27
C LEU A 209 -7.76 -6.75 8.66
N PRO A 210 -7.07 -7.01 9.79
CA PRO A 210 -7.50 -6.47 11.08
C PRO A 210 -7.54 -4.94 11.15
N ARG A 211 -6.67 -4.23 10.41
CA ARG A 211 -6.70 -2.76 10.30
C ARG A 211 -7.97 -2.28 9.60
N LEU A 212 -8.30 -2.87 8.44
CA LEU A 212 -9.50 -2.57 7.67
C LEU A 212 -10.77 -2.83 8.50
N ALA A 213 -10.85 -4.00 9.15
CA ALA A 213 -11.99 -4.36 9.99
C ALA A 213 -12.15 -3.40 11.18
N ARG A 214 -11.05 -3.06 11.87
CA ARG A 214 -11.04 -2.10 12.98
C ARG A 214 -11.45 -0.69 12.52
N MET A 215 -10.98 -0.22 11.38
CA MET A 215 -11.35 1.08 10.82
C MET A 215 -12.83 1.13 10.41
N SER A 216 -13.38 0.00 10.02
CA SER A 216 -14.81 -0.17 9.73
C SER A 216 -15.67 -0.42 10.98
N GLY A 217 -15.06 -0.65 12.15
CA GLY A 217 -15.79 -0.91 13.40
C GLY A 217 -16.47 -2.28 13.44
N VAL A 218 -15.96 -3.28 12.72
CA VAL A 218 -16.53 -4.62 12.53
C VAL A 218 -15.53 -5.72 12.82
N GLY A 219 -15.99 -6.97 12.97
CA GLY A 219 -15.16 -8.17 12.96
C GLY A 219 -15.08 -8.77 11.55
N PHE A 220 -14.38 -9.89 11.44
CA PHE A 220 -14.29 -10.64 10.18
C PHE A 220 -14.20 -12.15 10.44
N GLU A 221 -14.62 -12.92 9.44
CA GLU A 221 -14.37 -14.35 9.31
C GLU A 221 -13.52 -14.58 8.07
N LEU A 222 -12.38 -15.28 8.22
CA LEU A 222 -11.44 -15.56 7.15
C LEU A 222 -11.55 -17.01 6.70
N ASN A 223 -11.87 -17.25 5.43
CA ASN A 223 -11.79 -18.56 4.81
C ASN A 223 -10.36 -18.83 4.34
N ARG A 224 -9.56 -19.49 5.17
CA ARG A 224 -8.15 -19.78 4.90
C ARG A 224 -7.94 -20.68 3.67
N ASP A 225 -8.88 -21.56 3.36
CA ASP A 225 -8.78 -22.49 2.25
C ASP A 225 -8.99 -21.79 0.89
N SER A 226 -9.58 -20.61 0.89
CA SER A 226 -9.77 -19.80 -0.33
C SER A 226 -8.66 -18.81 -0.60
N LEU A 227 -7.64 -18.71 0.26
CA LEU A 227 -6.55 -17.74 0.06
C LEU A 227 -5.75 -18.05 -1.21
N PRO A 228 -5.63 -17.09 -2.14
CA PRO A 228 -4.91 -17.29 -3.40
C PRO A 228 -3.38 -17.18 -3.15
N CYS A 229 -2.74 -18.31 -2.84
CA CYS A 229 -1.29 -18.35 -2.65
C CYS A 229 -0.54 -18.20 -3.98
N SER A 230 0.55 -17.42 -3.97
CA SER A 230 1.51 -17.38 -5.08
C SER A 230 2.14 -18.75 -5.30
N GLU A 231 2.57 -19.03 -6.54
CA GLU A 231 3.21 -20.29 -6.86
C GLU A 231 4.45 -20.53 -5.97
N GLY A 232 4.52 -21.70 -5.36
CA GLY A 232 5.59 -22.07 -4.42
C GLY A 232 5.47 -21.45 -3.03
N SER A 233 4.46 -20.61 -2.75
CA SER A 233 4.24 -20.01 -1.44
C SER A 233 3.32 -20.89 -0.59
N THR A 234 3.56 -20.84 0.73
CA THR A 234 2.73 -21.50 1.72
C THR A 234 1.58 -20.58 2.16
N LEU A 235 0.54 -21.17 2.76
CA LEU A 235 -0.54 -20.41 3.39
C LEU A 235 -0.02 -19.42 4.46
N ALA A 236 0.99 -19.81 5.24
CA ALA A 236 1.59 -18.95 6.24
C ALA A 236 2.25 -17.72 5.60
N GLN A 237 2.88 -17.88 4.44
CA GLN A 237 3.46 -16.77 3.67
C GLN A 237 2.36 -15.88 3.06
N ALA A 238 1.30 -16.45 2.50
CA ALA A 238 0.17 -15.66 1.98
C ALA A 238 -0.52 -14.82 3.08
N ILE A 239 -0.49 -15.29 4.33
CA ILE A 239 -1.03 -14.56 5.47
C ILE A 239 -0.03 -13.53 6.02
N GLY A 240 1.26 -13.89 6.12
CA GLY A 240 2.23 -13.17 6.93
C GLY A 240 3.29 -12.39 6.16
N ASP A 241 3.55 -12.74 4.90
CA ASP A 241 4.51 -11.97 4.09
C ASP A 241 3.91 -10.59 3.76
N GLY A 242 4.72 -9.57 3.81
CA GLY A 242 4.35 -8.24 3.35
C GLY A 242 4.74 -8.00 1.89
N GLU A 243 4.49 -6.77 1.45
CA GLU A 243 4.90 -6.27 0.14
C GLU A 243 4.25 -6.99 -1.07
N ASP A 244 3.03 -7.52 -0.91
CA ASP A 244 2.26 -8.10 -2.01
C ASP A 244 1.70 -7.03 -2.96
N TYR A 245 1.35 -5.85 -2.44
CA TYR A 245 0.79 -4.71 -3.18
C TYR A 245 -0.40 -5.08 -4.06
N GLU A 246 -1.23 -6.00 -3.56
CA GLU A 246 -2.54 -6.31 -4.08
C GLU A 246 -3.59 -5.48 -3.32
N LEU A 247 -4.81 -5.35 -3.88
CA LEU A 247 -5.90 -4.68 -3.17
C LEU A 247 -6.61 -5.67 -2.24
N LEU A 248 -6.82 -5.24 -1.00
CA LEU A 248 -7.74 -5.83 -0.04
C LEU A 248 -8.97 -4.94 0.03
N LEU A 249 -10.15 -5.48 -0.22
CA LEU A 249 -11.37 -4.69 -0.29
C LEU A 249 -12.60 -5.43 0.21
N THR A 250 -13.66 -4.68 0.47
CA THR A 250 -14.96 -5.23 0.87
C THR A 250 -16.07 -4.72 -0.01
N SER A 251 -17.06 -5.56 -0.25
CA SER A 251 -18.25 -5.25 -1.04
C SER A 251 -19.43 -6.09 -0.61
N GLY A 252 -20.64 -5.51 -0.65
CA GLY A 252 -21.89 -6.24 -0.51
C GLY A 252 -22.27 -7.04 -1.75
N ASP A 253 -21.64 -6.77 -2.90
CA ASP A 253 -21.89 -7.41 -4.17
C ASP A 253 -20.92 -8.59 -4.42
N ASP A 254 -21.34 -9.56 -5.24
CA ASP A 254 -20.43 -10.56 -5.77
C ASP A 254 -19.65 -9.98 -6.96
N LEU A 255 -18.40 -9.63 -6.70
CA LEU A 255 -17.54 -8.96 -7.69
C LEU A 255 -17.04 -9.89 -8.79
N LYS A 256 -16.98 -11.22 -8.52
CA LYS A 256 -16.24 -12.14 -9.38
C LYS A 256 -16.74 -12.21 -10.82
N PRO A 257 -18.04 -12.32 -11.10
CA PRO A 257 -18.51 -12.45 -12.50
C PRO A 257 -18.14 -11.26 -13.38
N ALA A 258 -18.36 -10.03 -12.89
CA ALA A 258 -18.06 -8.81 -13.64
C ALA A 258 -16.54 -8.54 -13.70
N TRP A 259 -15.79 -8.95 -12.68
CA TRP A 259 -14.34 -8.87 -12.67
C TRP A 259 -13.71 -9.82 -13.69
N ASP A 260 -14.11 -11.08 -13.73
CA ASP A 260 -13.56 -12.08 -14.67
C ASP A 260 -13.80 -11.67 -16.14
N GLU A 261 -14.90 -10.99 -16.43
CA GLU A 261 -15.16 -10.41 -17.75
C GLU A 261 -14.21 -9.24 -18.06
N LYS A 262 -13.96 -8.37 -17.06
CA LYS A 262 -13.17 -7.14 -17.23
C LYS A 262 -11.66 -7.36 -17.17
N PHE A 263 -11.21 -8.25 -16.30
CA PHE A 263 -9.79 -8.54 -16.01
C PHE A 263 -9.52 -10.05 -16.05
N PRO A 264 -9.66 -10.71 -17.20
CA PRO A 264 -9.50 -12.17 -17.30
C PRO A 264 -8.08 -12.64 -16.96
N GLU A 265 -7.10 -11.74 -16.97
CA GLU A 265 -5.70 -12.01 -16.63
C GLU A 265 -5.37 -11.85 -15.15
N LEU A 266 -6.28 -11.28 -14.35
CA LEU A 266 -6.06 -11.01 -12.94
C LEU A 266 -7.19 -11.59 -12.08
N GLU A 267 -6.83 -12.50 -11.20
CA GLU A 267 -7.76 -13.12 -10.27
C GLU A 267 -8.27 -12.11 -9.22
N ILE A 268 -9.56 -12.17 -8.87
CA ILE A 268 -10.12 -11.64 -7.64
C ILE A 268 -10.71 -12.79 -6.84
N THR A 269 -10.38 -12.87 -5.56
CA THR A 269 -10.79 -13.97 -4.69
C THR A 269 -11.53 -13.48 -3.48
N ARG A 270 -12.73 -14.02 -3.22
CA ARG A 270 -13.41 -13.81 -1.94
C ARG A 270 -12.76 -14.69 -0.89
N ILE A 271 -12.20 -14.05 0.14
CA ILE A 271 -11.44 -14.71 1.20
C ILE A 271 -12.16 -14.73 2.55
N GLY A 272 -13.33 -14.10 2.66
CA GLY A 272 -14.04 -14.03 3.93
C GLY A 272 -15.29 -13.17 3.88
N THR A 273 -15.75 -12.81 5.08
CA THR A 273 -16.94 -11.96 5.27
C THR A 273 -16.74 -11.08 6.51
N LEU A 274 -17.21 -9.82 6.45
CA LEU A 274 -17.25 -8.93 7.62
C LEU A 274 -18.41 -9.32 8.54
N LEU A 275 -18.19 -9.25 9.84
CA LEU A 275 -19.13 -9.68 10.89
C LEU A 275 -19.52 -8.50 11.78
N GLU A 276 -20.70 -8.57 12.36
CA GLU A 276 -21.05 -7.70 13.48
C GLU A 276 -20.26 -8.12 14.75
N GLY A 277 -19.63 -7.16 15.42
CA GLY A 277 -18.87 -7.41 16.64
C GLY A 277 -17.49 -8.02 16.42
N ALA A 278 -17.09 -8.93 17.29
CA ALA A 278 -15.80 -9.61 17.22
C ALA A 278 -15.82 -10.73 16.16
N GLY A 279 -14.68 -10.99 15.57
CA GLY A 279 -14.48 -12.03 14.58
C GLY A 279 -13.18 -12.81 14.82
N ASP A 280 -12.63 -13.37 13.76
CA ASP A 280 -11.36 -14.10 13.78
C ASP A 280 -10.21 -13.24 14.25
N SER A 281 -9.17 -13.91 14.73
CA SER A 281 -7.84 -13.34 14.92
C SER A 281 -6.85 -14.01 13.98
N ILE A 282 -5.96 -13.22 13.39
CA ILE A 282 -4.84 -13.72 12.60
C ILE A 282 -3.55 -13.11 13.14
N GLU A 283 -2.51 -13.95 13.18
CA GLU A 283 -1.18 -13.54 13.65
C GLU A 283 -0.20 -13.54 12.49
N GLY A 284 0.77 -12.63 12.52
CA GLY A 284 1.80 -12.47 11.51
C GLY A 284 1.91 -11.04 11.02
N GLY A 285 2.44 -10.90 9.82
CA GLY A 285 2.67 -9.61 9.19
C GLY A 285 3.98 -8.94 9.60
N TRP A 286 4.39 -7.97 8.79
CA TRP A 286 5.64 -7.24 8.97
C TRP A 286 5.54 -6.17 10.06
N ASP A 287 6.58 -6.05 10.89
CA ASP A 287 6.74 -4.94 11.84
C ASP A 287 8.16 -4.37 11.73
N HIS A 288 8.27 -3.06 11.48
CA HIS A 288 9.56 -2.38 11.28
C HIS A 288 10.50 -2.46 12.49
N PHE A 289 9.97 -2.63 13.68
CA PHE A 289 10.76 -2.62 14.94
C PHE A 289 10.85 -3.99 15.63
N HIS A 290 10.09 -5.00 15.17
CA HIS A 290 10.10 -6.36 15.69
C HIS A 290 10.53 -7.36 14.60
N ARG A 291 11.84 -7.43 14.36
CA ARG A 291 12.47 -8.41 13.47
C ARG A 291 13.03 -9.57 14.26
#